data_b18f4dbf40c7ded14e1a9a3ac90f7cd7
#
_entry.id   b18f4dbf40c7ded14e1a9a3ac90f7cd7
#
_cell.length_a   1.000
_cell.length_b   1.000
_cell.length_c   1.000
_cell.angle_alpha   90.00
_cell.angle_beta   90.00
_cell.angle_gamma   90.00
#
_symmetry.space_group_name_H-M   'P 1'
#
loop_
_entity.id
_entity.type
_entity.pdbx_description
1 polymer ?
#
loop_
_entity_poly.entity_id
_entity_poly.type
_entity_poly.pdbx_seq_one_letter_code
_entity_poly.pdbx_strand_id
1 'polypeptide(L)'
;SEIDSATSVACGTTHSCASLMDGTVKCWGYNGSKQLGLGTDTLDKLVPTAVPGLSDVTSVSAGEYHSCALLKDGTIKCWGYNRNGQIGVGSSENSISTPTAVSGITTATSLGVGMSHTCAVLLSGGVLCWGKNDNGQLGDGTTTNRLTSTPVSGINSATSVGAGNFHTCAPFCRAVE
;
A
#
# COMPACT_ATOMS: atom_id res chain seq x y z
N SER A 1 -5.94 12.49 -23.19
CA SER A 1 -6.22 11.43 -22.20
C SER A 1 -5.92 11.95 -20.79
N GLU A 2 -6.68 11.49 -19.81
CA GLU A 2 -6.59 12.07 -18.45
C GLU A 2 -5.42 11.55 -17.61
N ILE A 3 -4.60 10.64 -18.15
CA ILE A 3 -3.44 10.03 -17.48
C ILE A 3 -2.17 10.06 -18.34
N ASP A 4 -2.04 11.03 -19.25
CA ASP A 4 -0.90 11.13 -20.20
C ASP A 4 0.47 11.30 -19.53
N SER A 5 0.50 11.69 -18.25
CA SER A 5 1.71 11.88 -17.44
C SER A 5 1.88 10.81 -16.34
N ALA A 6 1.30 9.60 -16.51
CA ALA A 6 1.43 8.56 -15.50
C ALA A 6 2.87 8.08 -15.35
N THR A 7 3.35 8.03 -14.11
CA THR A 7 4.67 7.53 -13.72
C THR A 7 4.64 6.12 -13.13
N SER A 8 3.50 5.73 -12.55
CA SER A 8 3.25 4.40 -12.02
C SER A 8 1.77 4.06 -12.14
N VAL A 9 1.46 2.80 -12.38
CA VAL A 9 0.08 2.28 -12.41
C VAL A 9 0.02 1.05 -11.52
N ALA A 10 -1.05 0.93 -10.75
CA ALA A 10 -1.34 -0.23 -9.91
C ALA A 10 -2.76 -0.73 -10.20
N CYS A 11 -2.88 -2.05 -10.33
CA CYS A 11 -4.15 -2.73 -10.51
C CYS A 11 -4.45 -3.57 -9.28
N GLY A 12 -5.53 -3.25 -8.58
CA GLY A 12 -6.14 -4.12 -7.60
C GLY A 12 -7.08 -5.13 -8.27
N THR A 13 -7.85 -5.88 -7.48
CA THR A 13 -8.80 -6.86 -8.02
C THR A 13 -9.96 -6.19 -8.77
N THR A 14 -10.40 -5.01 -8.33
CA THR A 14 -11.62 -4.37 -8.84
C THR A 14 -11.45 -2.88 -9.13
N HIS A 15 -10.25 -2.32 -8.95
CA HIS A 15 -9.96 -0.91 -9.15
C HIS A 15 -8.52 -0.73 -9.64
N SER A 16 -8.24 0.45 -10.16
CA SER A 16 -6.91 0.85 -10.62
C SER A 16 -6.56 2.23 -10.12
N CYS A 17 -5.27 2.49 -9.90
CA CYS A 17 -4.73 3.80 -9.54
C CYS A 17 -3.50 4.12 -10.39
N ALA A 18 -3.29 5.39 -10.68
CA ALA A 18 -2.09 5.89 -11.35
C ALA A 18 -1.52 7.09 -10.58
N SER A 19 -0.22 7.10 -10.34
CA SER A 19 0.51 8.31 -9.94
C SER A 19 0.94 9.09 -11.19
N LEU A 20 0.89 10.41 -11.12
CA LEU A 20 1.21 11.30 -12.22
C LEU A 20 2.52 12.04 -11.96
N MET A 21 3.10 12.60 -13.00
CA MET A 21 4.38 13.32 -12.96
C MET A 21 4.36 14.55 -12.02
N ASP A 22 3.18 15.14 -11.80
CA ASP A 22 2.98 16.24 -10.85
C ASP A 22 2.86 15.77 -9.37
N GLY A 23 3.01 14.47 -9.12
CA GLY A 23 2.91 13.86 -7.78
C GLY A 23 1.49 13.64 -7.29
N THR A 24 0.47 13.86 -8.12
CA THR A 24 -0.93 13.54 -7.79
C THR A 24 -1.29 12.11 -8.14
N VAL A 25 -2.47 11.65 -7.69
CA VAL A 25 -2.98 10.29 -7.96
C VAL A 25 -4.40 10.37 -8.51
N LYS A 26 -4.68 9.53 -9.49
CA LYS A 26 -6.05 9.25 -9.96
C LYS A 26 -6.38 7.78 -9.79
N CYS A 27 -7.59 7.48 -9.30
CA CYS A 27 -8.10 6.11 -9.18
C CYS A 27 -9.46 5.97 -9.88
N TRP A 28 -9.78 4.74 -10.32
CA TRP A 28 -11.05 4.42 -10.99
C TRP A 28 -11.41 2.93 -10.77
N GLY A 29 -12.64 2.56 -11.07
CA GLY A 29 -13.22 1.25 -10.85
C GLY A 29 -14.17 1.23 -9.66
N TYR A 30 -14.28 0.07 -8.99
CA TYR A 30 -15.15 -0.17 -7.86
C TYR A 30 -14.75 0.64 -6.62
N ASN A 31 -15.74 1.18 -5.88
CA ASN A 31 -15.51 2.02 -4.69
C ASN A 31 -16.34 1.63 -3.46
N GLY A 32 -17.00 0.49 -3.46
CA GLY A 32 -17.86 0.06 -2.34
C GLY A 32 -17.13 -0.10 -1.01
N SER A 33 -15.80 -0.31 -1.02
CA SER A 33 -14.93 -0.34 0.17
C SER A 33 -14.09 0.93 0.35
N LYS A 34 -14.41 2.01 -0.38
CA LYS A 34 -13.71 3.31 -0.36
C LYS A 34 -12.25 3.22 -0.87
N GLN A 35 -11.94 2.22 -1.67
CA GLN A 35 -10.60 1.96 -2.19
C GLN A 35 -10.11 3.00 -3.21
N LEU A 36 -10.99 3.89 -3.70
CA LEU A 36 -10.62 5.02 -4.53
C LEU A 36 -10.18 6.26 -3.73
N GLY A 37 -10.41 6.29 -2.41
CA GLY A 37 -9.93 7.36 -1.53
C GLY A 37 -10.67 8.70 -1.67
N LEU A 38 -11.92 8.70 -2.13
CA LEU A 38 -12.69 9.89 -2.50
C LEU A 38 -13.55 10.46 -1.34
N GLY A 39 -13.20 10.14 -0.09
CA GLY A 39 -13.90 10.61 1.10
C GLY A 39 -15.30 9.98 1.22
N THR A 40 -16.32 10.81 1.27
CA THR A 40 -17.72 10.36 1.42
C THR A 40 -18.33 9.82 0.14
N ASP A 41 -17.69 10.02 -1.00
CA ASP A 41 -18.15 9.48 -2.28
C ASP A 41 -17.85 7.97 -2.35
N THR A 42 -18.89 7.15 -2.39
CA THR A 42 -18.81 5.69 -2.44
C THR A 42 -19.17 5.10 -3.80
N LEU A 43 -19.43 5.96 -4.79
CA LEU A 43 -19.80 5.52 -6.13
C LEU A 43 -18.58 5.07 -6.92
N ASP A 44 -18.76 4.05 -7.73
CA ASP A 44 -17.78 3.59 -8.71
C ASP A 44 -17.41 4.69 -9.69
N LYS A 45 -16.16 4.72 -10.12
CA LYS A 45 -15.68 5.69 -11.10
C LYS A 45 -15.33 5.00 -12.42
N LEU A 46 -16.03 5.37 -13.47
CA LEU A 46 -15.80 4.83 -14.81
C LEU A 46 -14.63 5.50 -15.54
N VAL A 47 -14.12 6.60 -14.99
CA VAL A 47 -12.99 7.37 -15.50
C VAL A 47 -11.99 7.68 -14.38
N PRO A 48 -10.70 7.89 -14.69
CA PRO A 48 -9.69 8.28 -13.72
C PRO A 48 -10.09 9.54 -12.96
N THR A 49 -10.31 9.41 -11.65
CA THR A 49 -10.79 10.48 -10.77
C THR A 49 -9.70 10.84 -9.75
N ALA A 50 -9.44 12.13 -9.56
CA ALA A 50 -8.39 12.63 -8.68
C ALA A 50 -8.66 12.23 -7.22
N VAL A 51 -7.64 11.69 -6.55
CA VAL A 51 -7.66 11.35 -5.13
C VAL A 51 -7.22 12.58 -4.33
N PRO A 52 -8.07 13.14 -3.47
CA PRO A 52 -7.72 14.35 -2.71
C PRO A 52 -6.67 14.07 -1.63
N GLY A 53 -5.89 15.10 -1.26
CA GLY A 53 -4.93 15.04 -0.14
C GLY A 53 -3.65 14.27 -0.42
N LEU A 54 -3.33 14.02 -1.69
CA LEU A 54 -2.07 13.42 -2.14
C LEU A 54 -1.27 14.44 -2.99
N SER A 55 0.01 14.57 -2.64
CA SER A 55 1.05 15.27 -3.40
C SER A 55 2.38 14.52 -3.20
N ASP A 56 3.34 14.78 -4.06
CA ASP A 56 4.69 14.18 -3.99
C ASP A 56 4.69 12.63 -3.99
N VAL A 57 3.67 12.01 -4.60
CA VAL A 57 3.59 10.56 -4.73
C VAL A 57 4.59 10.07 -5.77
N THR A 58 5.42 9.11 -5.39
CA THR A 58 6.41 8.47 -6.26
C THR A 58 5.92 7.16 -6.87
N SER A 59 5.07 6.42 -6.12
CA SER A 59 4.46 5.20 -6.62
C SER A 59 3.15 4.90 -5.90
N VAL A 60 2.28 4.13 -6.56
CA VAL A 60 1.04 3.60 -6.03
C VAL A 60 1.05 2.08 -6.07
N SER A 61 0.35 1.44 -5.15
CA SER A 61 0.12 0.00 -5.15
C SER A 61 -1.30 -0.29 -4.68
N ALA A 62 -1.91 -1.36 -5.19
CA ALA A 62 -3.32 -1.69 -4.96
C ALA A 62 -3.51 -3.17 -4.65
N GLY A 63 -4.31 -3.46 -3.62
CA GLY A 63 -4.72 -4.80 -3.24
C GLY A 63 -6.12 -5.15 -3.72
N GLU A 64 -6.80 -6.05 -2.98
CA GLU A 64 -8.16 -6.40 -3.36
C GLU A 64 -9.12 -5.22 -3.22
N TYR A 65 -9.14 -4.57 -2.05
CA TYR A 65 -10.04 -3.47 -1.71
C TYR A 65 -9.34 -2.34 -0.95
N HIS A 66 -8.02 -2.20 -1.08
CA HIS A 66 -7.29 -1.08 -0.50
C HIS A 66 -6.19 -0.61 -1.43
N SER A 67 -5.77 0.62 -1.23
CA SER A 67 -4.75 1.29 -2.02
C SER A 67 -3.74 1.96 -1.10
N CYS A 68 -2.50 2.03 -1.54
CA CYS A 68 -1.43 2.73 -0.84
C CYS A 68 -0.60 3.56 -1.82
N ALA A 69 -0.06 4.67 -1.34
CA ALA A 69 0.86 5.55 -2.03
C ALA A 69 2.14 5.72 -1.22
N LEU A 70 3.28 5.58 -1.87
CA LEU A 70 4.59 5.94 -1.34
C LEU A 70 4.89 7.38 -1.75
N LEU A 71 5.27 8.23 -0.80
CA LEU A 71 5.59 9.62 -1.00
C LEU A 71 7.11 9.83 -1.07
N LYS A 72 7.53 10.93 -1.66
CA LYS A 72 8.94 11.30 -1.85
C LYS A 72 9.74 11.43 -0.55
N ASP A 73 9.07 11.78 0.54
CA ASP A 73 9.67 11.89 1.88
C ASP A 73 9.83 10.53 2.60
N GLY A 74 9.47 9.41 1.95
CA GLY A 74 9.53 8.07 2.51
C GLY A 74 8.36 7.73 3.43
N THR A 75 7.32 8.56 3.51
CA THR A 75 6.08 8.22 4.19
C THR A 75 5.14 7.42 3.27
N ILE A 76 4.21 6.70 3.87
CA ILE A 76 3.19 5.92 3.15
C ILE A 76 1.82 6.39 3.61
N LYS A 77 0.89 6.57 2.66
CA LYS A 77 -0.53 6.75 2.94
C LYS A 77 -1.33 5.61 2.34
N CYS A 78 -2.25 5.04 3.12
CA CYS A 78 -3.14 3.96 2.67
C CYS A 78 -4.60 4.33 2.90
N TRP A 79 -5.52 3.71 2.13
CA TRP A 79 -6.96 3.92 2.22
C TRP A 79 -7.73 2.72 1.67
N GLY A 80 -9.03 2.64 1.93
CA GLY A 80 -9.90 1.55 1.52
C GLY A 80 -10.23 0.61 2.68
N TYR A 81 -10.48 -0.65 2.37
CA TYR A 81 -10.85 -1.71 3.33
C TYR A 81 -9.79 -1.93 4.41
N ASN A 82 -10.24 -2.09 5.70
CA ASN A 82 -9.31 -2.13 6.83
C ASN A 82 -9.64 -3.15 7.94
N ARG A 83 -10.56 -4.09 7.73
CA ARG A 83 -10.94 -5.04 8.81
C ARG A 83 -9.79 -5.89 9.35
N ASN A 84 -8.75 -6.10 8.56
CA ASN A 84 -7.56 -6.85 8.98
C ASN A 84 -6.41 -5.93 9.41
N GLY A 85 -6.61 -4.59 9.43
CA GLY A 85 -5.55 -3.63 9.73
C GLY A 85 -4.62 -3.33 8.54
N GLN A 86 -5.00 -3.66 7.30
CA GLN A 86 -4.15 -3.51 6.12
C GLN A 86 -3.79 -2.05 5.77
N ILE A 87 -4.47 -1.08 6.37
CA ILE A 87 -4.14 0.35 6.25
C ILE A 87 -2.98 0.76 7.19
N GLY A 88 -2.80 0.05 8.32
CA GLY A 88 -1.65 0.27 9.21
C GLY A 88 -1.78 1.46 10.16
N VAL A 89 -3.00 1.87 10.50
CA VAL A 89 -3.29 3.03 11.37
C VAL A 89 -3.58 2.66 12.84
N GLY A 90 -3.39 1.38 13.22
CA GLY A 90 -3.64 0.90 14.57
C GLY A 90 -5.11 0.61 14.88
N SER A 91 -5.98 0.64 13.88
CA SER A 91 -7.41 0.29 14.01
C SER A 91 -7.81 -0.79 13.01
N SER A 92 -8.96 -1.42 13.26
CA SER A 92 -9.61 -2.38 12.36
C SER A 92 -11.01 -1.91 11.96
N GLU A 93 -11.19 -0.60 11.80
CA GLU A 93 -12.42 -0.04 11.22
C GLU A 93 -12.69 -0.64 9.84
N ASN A 94 -13.97 -0.73 9.44
CA ASN A 94 -14.34 -1.38 8.18
C ASN A 94 -13.58 -0.83 6.97
N SER A 95 -13.42 0.48 6.90
CA SER A 95 -12.71 1.14 5.80
C SER A 95 -12.30 2.55 6.16
N ILE A 96 -11.19 3.01 5.60
CA ILE A 96 -10.67 4.37 5.70
C ILE A 96 -10.94 5.06 4.35
N SER A 97 -11.68 6.16 4.37
CA SER A 97 -12.24 6.76 3.14
C SER A 97 -11.29 7.72 2.41
N THR A 98 -10.22 8.15 3.07
CA THR A 98 -9.24 9.12 2.53
C THR A 98 -7.82 8.62 2.77
N PRO A 99 -6.83 9.02 1.96
CA PRO A 99 -5.44 8.69 2.17
C PRO A 99 -4.97 9.08 3.57
N THR A 100 -4.62 8.08 4.39
CA THR A 100 -4.23 8.26 5.80
C THR A 100 -2.83 7.70 6.03
N ALA A 101 -2.00 8.43 6.77
CA ALA A 101 -0.61 8.06 7.01
C ALA A 101 -0.49 6.75 7.80
N VAL A 102 0.35 5.84 7.32
CA VAL A 102 0.74 4.62 8.03
C VAL A 102 1.62 4.99 9.22
N SER A 103 1.29 4.45 10.39
CA SER A 103 2.00 4.79 11.62
C SER A 103 3.46 4.28 11.60
N GLY A 104 4.40 5.18 11.98
CA GLY A 104 5.79 4.81 12.24
C GLY A 104 6.68 4.56 11.01
N ILE A 105 6.23 4.90 9.79
CA ILE A 105 7.04 4.76 8.57
C ILE A 105 7.40 6.13 8.01
N THR A 106 8.71 6.42 7.89
CA THR A 106 9.25 7.68 7.38
C THR A 106 10.43 7.52 6.43
N THR A 107 10.87 6.30 6.16
CA THR A 107 12.05 5.99 5.34
C THR A 107 11.78 4.87 4.34
N ALA A 108 10.54 4.68 3.92
CA ALA A 108 10.21 3.67 2.93
C ALA A 108 10.79 4.02 1.55
N THR A 109 11.30 3.00 0.87
CA THR A 109 11.88 3.08 -0.48
C THR A 109 11.14 2.22 -1.49
N SER A 110 10.36 1.24 -1.01
CA SER A 110 9.54 0.36 -1.83
C SER A 110 8.26 -0.02 -1.10
N LEU A 111 7.19 -0.24 -1.86
CA LEU A 111 5.86 -0.54 -1.36
C LEU A 111 5.28 -1.73 -2.15
N GLY A 112 4.81 -2.74 -1.44
CA GLY A 112 4.09 -3.89 -2.00
C GLY A 112 2.75 -4.09 -1.29
N VAL A 113 1.68 -4.23 -2.06
CA VAL A 113 0.33 -4.44 -1.54
C VAL A 113 -0.20 -5.76 -2.05
N GLY A 114 -0.52 -6.65 -1.13
CA GLY A 114 -1.16 -7.93 -1.42
C GLY A 114 -2.69 -7.86 -1.33
N MET A 115 -3.35 -9.01 -1.35
CA MET A 115 -4.80 -9.07 -1.28
C MET A 115 -5.36 -8.32 -0.06
N SER A 116 -4.85 -8.59 1.14
CA SER A 116 -5.31 -7.99 2.41
C SER A 116 -4.15 -7.69 3.38
N HIS A 117 -2.95 -7.50 2.87
CA HIS A 117 -1.78 -7.09 3.65
C HIS A 117 -0.94 -6.11 2.84
N THR A 118 -0.08 -5.40 3.52
CA THR A 118 0.79 -4.36 2.96
C THR A 118 2.19 -4.52 3.52
N CYS A 119 3.22 -4.31 2.69
CA CYS A 119 4.62 -4.37 3.08
C CYS A 119 5.40 -3.18 2.51
N ALA A 120 6.43 -2.77 3.21
CA ALA A 120 7.34 -1.71 2.79
C ALA A 120 8.79 -2.09 3.07
N VAL A 121 9.70 -1.72 2.16
CA VAL A 121 11.14 -1.76 2.41
C VAL A 121 11.58 -0.39 2.91
N LEU A 122 12.39 -0.36 3.94
CA LEU A 122 12.99 0.85 4.49
C LEU A 122 14.36 1.12 3.86
N LEU A 123 14.83 2.35 3.97
CA LEU A 123 16.17 2.75 3.53
C LEU A 123 17.29 1.91 4.16
N SER A 124 17.06 1.37 5.35
CA SER A 124 17.98 0.43 6.02
C SER A 124 18.03 -0.97 5.40
N GLY A 125 17.16 -1.29 4.42
CA GLY A 125 16.98 -2.62 3.88
C GLY A 125 16.07 -3.54 4.72
N GLY A 126 15.58 -3.08 5.86
CA GLY A 126 14.56 -3.79 6.66
C GLY A 126 13.20 -3.79 5.97
N VAL A 127 12.39 -4.82 6.22
CA VAL A 127 11.03 -4.94 5.68
C VAL A 127 10.03 -4.87 6.83
N LEU A 128 9.01 -4.05 6.67
CA LEU A 128 7.85 -3.99 7.56
C LEU A 128 6.62 -4.48 6.82
N CYS A 129 5.79 -5.31 7.47
CA CYS A 129 4.51 -5.77 6.92
C CYS A 129 3.39 -5.59 7.95
N TRP A 130 2.14 -5.42 7.46
CA TRP A 130 0.94 -5.28 8.29
C TRP A 130 -0.31 -5.73 7.55
N GLY A 131 -1.41 -5.93 8.28
CA GLY A 131 -2.67 -6.43 7.76
C GLY A 131 -2.89 -7.91 8.11
N LYS A 132 -3.51 -8.63 7.19
CA LYS A 132 -3.86 -10.04 7.35
C LYS A 132 -2.64 -10.93 7.43
N ASN A 133 -2.69 -11.94 8.37
CA ASN A 133 -1.57 -12.85 8.63
C ASN A 133 -1.98 -14.32 8.86
N ASP A 134 -3.20 -14.70 8.57
CA ASP A 134 -3.69 -16.07 8.87
C ASP A 134 -2.83 -17.19 8.23
N ASN A 135 -2.08 -16.88 7.18
CA ASN A 135 -1.17 -17.79 6.48
C ASN A 135 0.32 -17.48 6.72
N GLY A 136 0.65 -16.60 7.68
CA GLY A 136 2.03 -16.17 7.93
C GLY A 136 2.60 -15.21 6.88
N GLN A 137 1.74 -14.57 6.06
CA GLN A 137 2.16 -13.72 4.94
C GLN A 137 2.95 -12.47 5.36
N LEU A 138 2.90 -12.07 6.63
CA LEU A 138 3.68 -10.96 7.15
C LEU A 138 5.13 -11.34 7.50
N GLY A 139 5.44 -12.64 7.64
CA GLY A 139 6.80 -13.10 7.93
C GLY A 139 7.35 -12.69 9.29
N ASP A 140 6.50 -12.36 10.26
CA ASP A 140 6.87 -11.93 11.62
C ASP A 140 7.05 -13.12 12.62
N GLY A 141 6.97 -14.36 12.13
CA GLY A 141 7.02 -15.57 12.93
C GLY A 141 5.69 -15.96 13.60
N THR A 142 4.59 -15.28 13.26
CA THR A 142 3.26 -15.54 13.79
C THR A 142 2.22 -15.71 12.69
N THR A 143 0.98 -16.00 13.06
CA THR A 143 -0.20 -15.97 12.18
C THR A 143 -1.23 -14.93 12.66
N THR A 144 -0.81 -13.97 13.47
CA THR A 144 -1.67 -12.94 14.03
C THR A 144 -1.70 -11.71 13.12
N ASN A 145 -2.88 -11.20 12.79
CA ASN A 145 -3.05 -9.96 12.04
C ASN A 145 -2.39 -8.78 12.76
N ARG A 146 -1.78 -7.86 12.02
CA ARG A 146 -1.11 -6.68 12.57
C ARG A 146 -1.83 -5.42 12.12
N LEU A 147 -2.26 -4.61 13.07
CA LEU A 147 -2.94 -3.33 12.81
C LEU A 147 -1.95 -2.18 12.55
N THR A 148 -0.68 -2.40 12.84
CA THR A 148 0.45 -1.48 12.62
C THR A 148 1.60 -2.21 11.96
N SER A 149 2.51 -1.45 11.34
CA SER A 149 3.71 -1.98 10.69
C SER A 149 4.56 -2.79 11.67
N THR A 150 4.94 -4.01 11.27
CA THR A 150 5.68 -4.99 12.10
C THR A 150 6.86 -5.53 11.30
N PRO A 151 8.06 -5.66 11.91
CA PRO A 151 9.25 -6.17 11.22
C PRO A 151 9.08 -7.60 10.72
N VAL A 152 9.51 -7.84 9.47
CA VAL A 152 9.71 -9.19 8.92
C VAL A 152 10.97 -9.78 9.51
N SER A 153 10.90 -11.02 9.98
CA SER A 153 12.03 -11.67 10.64
C SER A 153 13.18 -11.99 9.67
N GLY A 154 14.41 -11.63 10.06
CA GLY A 154 15.63 -12.04 9.37
C GLY A 154 15.91 -11.34 8.03
N ILE A 155 15.18 -10.25 7.68
CA ILE A 155 15.43 -9.46 6.45
C ILE A 155 15.95 -8.08 6.81
N ASN A 156 17.14 -7.72 6.31
CA ASN A 156 17.82 -6.45 6.58
C ASN A 156 18.54 -5.86 5.36
N SER A 157 18.40 -6.45 4.17
CA SER A 157 19.09 -6.03 2.94
C SER A 157 18.16 -6.12 1.71
N ALA A 158 16.84 -6.01 1.93
CA ALA A 158 15.88 -5.99 0.84
C ALA A 158 16.01 -4.69 0.02
N THR A 159 15.81 -4.80 -1.29
CA THR A 159 15.82 -3.66 -2.21
C THR A 159 14.44 -3.33 -2.74
N SER A 160 13.54 -4.30 -2.75
CA SER A 160 12.15 -4.13 -3.14
C SER A 160 11.27 -5.15 -2.43
N VAL A 161 9.96 -4.99 -2.51
CA VAL A 161 8.99 -5.96 -2.00
C VAL A 161 7.84 -6.09 -2.97
N GLY A 162 7.42 -7.34 -3.20
CA GLY A 162 6.19 -7.69 -3.89
C GLY A 162 5.29 -8.49 -2.98
N ALA A 163 3.99 -8.27 -3.07
CA ALA A 163 3.01 -9.01 -2.30
C ALA A 163 1.96 -9.64 -3.22
N GLY A 164 1.73 -10.91 -3.04
CA GLY A 164 0.67 -11.67 -3.71
C GLY A 164 -0.58 -11.77 -2.85
N ASN A 165 -1.45 -12.72 -3.16
CA ASN A 165 -2.68 -12.88 -2.39
C ASN A 165 -2.41 -13.30 -0.93
N PHE A 166 -1.51 -14.27 -0.73
CA PHE A 166 -1.26 -14.92 0.57
C PHE A 166 0.24 -15.09 0.88
N HIS A 167 1.10 -14.34 0.22
CA HIS A 167 2.56 -14.42 0.41
C HIS A 167 3.21 -13.06 0.13
N THR A 168 4.41 -12.89 0.65
CA THR A 168 5.27 -11.73 0.42
C THR A 168 6.62 -12.21 -0.11
N CYS A 169 7.17 -11.51 -1.11
CA CYS A 169 8.50 -11.75 -1.67
C CYS A 169 9.34 -10.47 -1.52
N ALA A 170 10.53 -10.61 -1.00
CA ALA A 170 11.49 -9.52 -0.89
C ALA A 170 12.86 -10.00 -1.39
N PRO A 171 13.31 -9.59 -2.58
CA PRO A 171 14.67 -9.88 -3.03
C PRO A 171 15.67 -9.09 -2.19
N PHE A 172 16.80 -9.71 -1.88
CA PHE A 172 17.89 -9.10 -1.13
C PHE A 172 19.21 -9.26 -1.86
N CYS A 173 20.08 -8.25 -1.77
CA CYS A 173 21.46 -8.38 -2.21
C CYS A 173 22.25 -9.10 -1.12
N ARG A 174 22.85 -10.27 -1.45
CA ARG A 174 23.99 -10.77 -0.65
C ARG A 174 25.20 -9.95 -1.03
N ALA A 175 25.89 -9.38 -0.07
CA ALA A 175 27.27 -8.96 -0.28
C ALA A 175 28.04 -10.22 -0.69
N VAL A 176 28.67 -10.21 -1.86
CA VAL A 176 29.65 -11.22 -2.26
C VAL A 176 30.89 -10.83 -1.47
N GLU A 177 31.27 -11.61 -0.45
CA GLU A 177 32.55 -11.53 0.25
C GLU A 177 33.68 -11.96 -0.68
#